data_1043f28fff239609961307397e8c2505
#
_entry.id   1043f28fff239609961307397e8c2505
#
_cell.length_a   1.000
_cell.length_b   1.000
_cell.length_c   1.000
_cell.angle_alpha   90.00
_cell.angle_beta   90.00
_cell.angle_gamma   90.00
#
_symmetry.space_group_name_H-M   'P 1'
#
loop_
_entity.id
_entity.type
_entity.pdbx_description
1 polymer ?
#
loop_
_entity_poly.entity_id
_entity_poly.type
_entity_poly.pdbx_seq_one_letter_code
_entity_poly.pdbx_strand_id
1 'polypeptide(L)'
;MDKVLAFSKKILKEVIDKNSIVVDATCGNGNDTLFLAQSAAKKVYAFDIQQQAIDSTLKLLQTNNCLEKCEVILDSHSNFDNYISEPIKAVVFNLGYLPNADHTITTLADTTLLAIDKFLTNLEINGRIVIVVYWGHENGKV
;
A
#
# COMPACT_ATOMS: atom_id res chain seq x y z
N MET A 1 -6.67 -16.97 1.45
CA MET A 1 -6.51 -15.62 1.03
C MET A 1 -7.15 -14.65 1.97
N ASP A 2 -8.36 -14.89 2.33
CA ASP A 2 -9.02 -13.97 3.26
C ASP A 2 -8.28 -13.87 4.58
N LYS A 3 -7.70 -14.97 5.04
CA LYS A 3 -6.97 -14.93 6.30
C LYS A 3 -5.74 -14.07 6.22
N VAL A 4 -5.07 -14.08 5.08
CA VAL A 4 -3.88 -13.26 4.90
C VAL A 4 -4.26 -11.79 4.90
N LEU A 5 -5.34 -11.44 4.20
CA LEU A 5 -5.77 -10.06 4.15
C LEU A 5 -6.25 -9.59 5.52
N ALA A 6 -6.97 -10.42 6.24
CA ALA A 6 -7.43 -10.07 7.58
C ALA A 6 -6.26 -9.87 8.52
N PHE A 7 -5.24 -10.71 8.40
CA PHE A 7 -4.08 -10.61 9.25
C PHE A 7 -3.29 -9.32 8.97
N SER A 8 -3.14 -8.98 7.68
CA SER A 8 -2.42 -7.77 7.33
C SER A 8 -3.14 -6.54 7.86
N LYS A 9 -4.47 -6.53 7.81
CA LYS A 9 -5.24 -5.41 8.35
C LYS A 9 -5.09 -5.32 9.86
N LYS A 10 -5.04 -6.46 10.52
CA LYS A 10 -4.87 -6.48 11.97
C LYS A 10 -3.53 -5.87 12.36
N ILE A 11 -2.47 -6.27 11.65
CA ILE A 11 -1.14 -5.74 11.93
C ILE A 11 -1.10 -4.23 11.74
N LEU A 12 -1.74 -3.74 10.70
CA LEU A 12 -1.76 -2.31 10.45
C LEU A 12 -2.55 -1.58 11.54
N LYS A 13 -3.70 -2.12 11.90
CA LYS A 13 -4.54 -1.46 12.91
C LYS A 13 -3.87 -1.35 14.25
N GLU A 14 -2.99 -2.28 14.56
CA GLU A 14 -2.33 -2.28 15.88
C GLU A 14 -1.51 -1.03 16.13
N VAL A 15 -1.04 -0.37 15.08
CA VAL A 15 -0.15 0.77 15.26
C VAL A 15 -0.71 2.10 14.79
N ILE A 16 -1.81 2.08 14.04
CA ILE A 16 -2.36 3.31 13.48
C ILE A 16 -3.17 4.07 14.52
N ASP A 17 -2.88 5.35 14.68
CA ASP A 17 -3.66 6.22 15.56
C ASP A 17 -3.91 7.56 14.87
N LYS A 18 -4.51 8.47 15.59
CA LYS A 18 -4.95 9.75 15.01
C LYS A 18 -3.81 10.67 14.55
N ASN A 19 -2.58 10.31 14.87
CA ASN A 19 -1.45 11.11 14.45
C ASN A 19 -0.68 10.43 13.31
N SER A 20 -1.14 9.27 12.86
CA SER A 20 -0.38 8.45 11.93
C SER A 20 -0.47 8.95 10.49
N ILE A 21 0.67 8.96 9.83
CA ILE A 21 0.76 9.12 8.39
C ILE A 21 0.95 7.72 7.83
N VAL A 22 0.08 7.32 6.93
CA VAL A 22 0.12 5.95 6.39
C VAL A 22 0.14 5.98 4.87
N VAL A 23 0.67 4.92 4.28
CA VAL A 23 0.90 4.86 2.84
C VAL A 23 0.40 3.55 2.26
N ASP A 24 -0.35 3.64 1.17
CA ASP A 24 -0.67 2.49 0.35
C ASP A 24 0.26 2.60 -0.87
N ALA A 25 1.28 1.78 -0.91
CA ALA A 25 2.31 1.90 -1.93
C ALA A 25 1.88 1.34 -3.29
N THR A 26 0.76 0.61 -3.32
CA THR A 26 0.27 -0.04 -4.54
C THR A 26 -1.24 0.03 -4.55
N CYS A 27 -1.80 1.20 -4.80
CA CYS A 27 -3.22 1.37 -4.53
C CYS A 27 -4.17 0.56 -5.42
N GLY A 28 -3.78 0.30 -6.66
CA GLY A 28 -4.59 -0.58 -7.51
C GLY A 28 -6.05 -0.19 -7.57
N ASN A 29 -6.93 -1.08 -7.13
CA ASN A 29 -8.36 -0.78 -7.14
C ASN A 29 -8.82 -0.03 -5.91
N GLY A 30 -7.92 0.27 -4.99
CA GLY A 30 -8.22 1.16 -3.87
C GLY A 30 -8.68 0.49 -2.58
N ASN A 31 -8.79 -0.82 -2.55
CA ASN A 31 -9.32 -1.49 -1.36
C ASN A 31 -8.48 -1.24 -0.11
N ASP A 32 -7.17 -1.34 -0.22
CA ASP A 32 -6.32 -1.08 0.93
C ASP A 32 -6.30 0.40 1.30
N THR A 33 -6.36 1.27 0.28
CA THR A 33 -6.44 2.70 0.54
C THR A 33 -7.71 3.03 1.33
N LEU A 34 -8.83 2.41 0.93
CA LEU A 34 -10.09 2.64 1.62
C LEU A 34 -10.00 2.17 3.08
N PHE A 35 -9.40 1.01 3.31
CA PHE A 35 -9.22 0.50 4.65
C PHE A 35 -8.43 1.51 5.50
N LEU A 36 -7.34 2.04 4.95
CA LEU A 36 -6.52 3.01 5.67
C LEU A 36 -7.29 4.32 5.88
N ALA A 37 -8.09 4.72 4.91
CA ALA A 37 -8.86 5.96 5.03
C ALA A 37 -9.94 5.84 6.10
N GLN A 38 -10.47 4.65 6.31
CA GLN A 38 -11.47 4.42 7.33
C GLN A 38 -10.87 4.14 8.69
N SER A 39 -9.55 4.06 8.77
CA SER A 39 -8.87 3.86 10.04
C SER A 39 -8.74 5.19 10.78
N ALA A 40 -8.09 5.17 11.91
CA ALA A 40 -7.88 6.39 12.69
C ALA A 40 -6.79 7.30 12.09
N ALA A 41 -6.11 6.88 11.05
CA ALA A 41 -4.96 7.62 10.51
C ALA A 41 -5.29 9.08 10.23
N LYS A 42 -4.28 9.92 10.41
CA LYS A 42 -4.43 11.34 10.16
C LYS A 42 -4.44 11.63 8.67
N LYS A 43 -3.59 10.96 7.92
CA LYS A 43 -3.43 11.22 6.49
C LYS A 43 -3.03 9.94 5.78
N VAL A 44 -3.58 9.72 4.61
CA VAL A 44 -3.30 8.56 3.79
C VAL A 44 -2.73 9.00 2.45
N TYR A 45 -1.59 8.44 2.06
CA TYR A 45 -1.04 8.67 0.73
C TYR A 45 -1.12 7.36 -0.03
N ALA A 46 -1.53 7.42 -1.27
CA ALA A 46 -1.66 6.23 -2.10
C ALA A 46 -0.97 6.44 -3.43
N PHE A 47 -0.23 5.46 -3.89
CA PHE A 47 0.55 5.56 -5.10
C PHE A 47 0.25 4.46 -6.09
N ASP A 48 0.27 4.80 -7.35
CA ASP A 48 0.25 3.81 -8.43
C ASP A 48 0.78 4.48 -9.69
N ILE A 49 1.34 3.68 -10.59
CA ILE A 49 1.86 4.23 -11.82
C ILE A 49 0.85 4.18 -12.95
N GLN A 50 -0.30 3.58 -12.72
CA GLN A 50 -1.32 3.45 -13.74
C GLN A 50 -2.48 4.40 -13.47
N GLN A 51 -2.82 5.19 -14.46
CA GLN A 51 -3.93 6.13 -14.33
C GLN A 51 -5.23 5.42 -13.97
N GLN A 52 -5.44 4.23 -14.53
CA GLN A 52 -6.65 3.49 -14.23
C GLN A 52 -6.76 3.16 -12.73
N ALA A 53 -5.65 2.84 -12.11
CA ALA A 53 -5.64 2.54 -10.68
C ALA A 53 -5.97 3.79 -9.88
N ILE A 54 -5.42 4.93 -10.29
CA ILE A 54 -5.70 6.19 -9.62
C ILE A 54 -7.19 6.51 -9.71
N ASP A 55 -7.75 6.36 -10.91
CA ASP A 55 -9.17 6.67 -11.11
C ASP A 55 -10.06 5.76 -10.28
N SER A 56 -9.75 4.46 -10.24
CA SER A 56 -10.53 3.51 -9.46
C SER A 56 -10.46 3.82 -7.97
N THR A 57 -9.28 4.16 -7.49
CA THR A 57 -9.10 4.48 -6.08
C THR A 57 -9.85 5.75 -5.71
N LEU A 58 -9.74 6.80 -6.53
CA LEU A 58 -10.45 8.04 -6.25
C LEU A 58 -11.95 7.82 -6.22
N LYS A 59 -12.47 7.02 -7.15
CA LYS A 59 -13.90 6.75 -7.18
C LYS A 59 -14.36 6.01 -5.93
N LEU A 60 -13.58 5.03 -5.51
CA LEU A 60 -13.92 4.25 -4.33
C LEU A 60 -13.91 5.12 -3.08
N LEU A 61 -12.91 5.98 -2.94
CA LEU A 61 -12.83 6.86 -1.79
C LEU A 61 -13.97 7.87 -1.77
N GLN A 62 -14.31 8.40 -2.95
CA GLN A 62 -15.37 9.36 -3.04
C GLN A 62 -16.71 8.74 -2.69
N THR A 63 -16.97 7.55 -3.21
CA THR A 63 -18.22 6.83 -2.94
C THR A 63 -18.39 6.56 -1.45
N ASN A 64 -17.29 6.38 -0.73
CA ASN A 64 -17.33 6.10 0.69
C ASN A 64 -17.06 7.32 1.57
N ASN A 65 -17.04 8.49 0.97
CA ASN A 65 -16.86 9.75 1.70
C ASN A 65 -15.56 9.78 2.51
N CYS A 66 -14.50 9.19 1.95
CA CYS A 66 -13.22 9.12 2.63
C CYS A 66 -12.11 9.88 1.93
N LEU A 67 -12.40 10.62 0.87
CA LEU A 67 -11.36 11.25 0.07
C LEU A 67 -10.61 12.35 0.81
N GLU A 68 -11.27 13.00 1.73
CA GLU A 68 -10.74 14.21 2.32
C GLU A 68 -9.35 14.08 2.92
N LYS A 69 -9.06 12.99 3.58
CA LYS A 69 -7.75 12.84 4.20
C LYS A 69 -6.78 12.05 3.34
N CYS A 70 -7.13 11.78 2.10
CA CYS A 70 -6.31 10.97 1.22
C CYS A 70 -5.70 11.80 0.11
N GLU A 71 -4.49 11.45 -0.27
CA GLU A 71 -3.85 12.03 -1.44
C GLU A 71 -3.45 10.86 -2.32
N VAL A 72 -4.04 10.79 -3.51
CA VAL A 72 -3.81 9.68 -4.44
C VAL A 72 -2.92 10.20 -5.55
N ILE A 73 -1.78 9.57 -5.74
CA ILE A 73 -0.69 10.11 -6.54
C ILE A 73 -0.29 9.17 -7.66
N LEU A 74 -0.29 9.69 -8.88
CA LEU A 74 0.14 8.93 -10.04
C LEU A 74 1.66 9.05 -10.13
N ASP A 75 2.34 8.14 -9.49
CA ASP A 75 3.79 8.13 -9.47
C ASP A 75 4.25 6.79 -8.92
N SER A 76 5.51 6.49 -9.10
CA SER A 76 6.10 5.30 -8.50
C SER A 76 6.19 5.48 -7.00
N HIS A 77 5.95 4.41 -6.27
CA HIS A 77 6.10 4.46 -4.82
C HIS A 77 7.54 4.75 -4.41
N SER A 78 8.50 4.55 -5.29
CA SER A 78 9.89 4.87 -4.94
C SER A 78 10.12 6.39 -4.88
N ASN A 79 9.18 7.18 -5.35
CA ASN A 79 9.30 8.63 -5.32
C ASN A 79 8.47 9.25 -4.19
N PHE A 80 8.06 8.44 -3.21
CA PHE A 80 7.19 8.92 -2.16
C PHE A 80 7.77 10.10 -1.40
N ASP A 81 9.06 10.16 -1.27
CA ASP A 81 9.70 11.22 -0.49
C ASP A 81 9.66 12.58 -1.20
N ASN A 82 9.18 12.63 -2.44
CA ASN A 82 8.89 13.91 -3.08
C ASN A 82 7.59 14.49 -2.55
N TYR A 83 6.77 13.69 -1.87
CA TYR A 83 5.43 14.10 -1.43
C TYR A 83 5.26 14.05 0.08
N ILE A 84 6.00 13.20 0.75
CA ILE A 84 5.83 12.98 2.18
C ILE A 84 7.13 13.32 2.89
N SER A 85 7.08 14.29 3.78
CA SER A 85 8.26 14.66 4.54
C SER A 85 8.15 14.24 6.00
N GLU A 86 6.96 13.86 6.45
CA GLU A 86 6.78 13.47 7.85
C GLU A 86 7.14 12.01 8.04
N PRO A 87 7.45 11.61 9.26
CA PRO A 87 7.66 10.18 9.55
C PRO A 87 6.40 9.38 9.24
N ILE A 88 6.59 8.17 8.79
CA ILE A 88 5.50 7.31 8.33
C ILE A 88 5.29 6.19 9.33
N LYS A 89 4.03 5.95 9.69
CA LYS A 89 3.71 4.92 10.69
C LYS A 89 3.46 3.56 10.05
N ALA A 90 2.85 3.51 8.91
CA ALA A 90 2.51 2.23 8.28
C ALA A 90 2.55 2.34 6.77
N VAL A 91 3.04 1.29 6.13
CA VAL A 91 3.09 1.21 4.68
C VAL A 91 2.58 -0.16 4.28
N VAL A 92 1.72 -0.24 3.27
CA VAL A 92 1.28 -1.51 2.75
C VAL A 92 1.64 -1.62 1.28
N PHE A 93 2.20 -2.76 0.91
CA PHE A 93 2.43 -3.12 -0.48
C PHE A 93 1.59 -4.35 -0.76
N ASN A 94 0.76 -4.30 -1.77
CA ASN A 94 0.00 -5.46 -2.19
C ASN A 94 0.43 -5.73 -3.62
N LEU A 95 1.36 -6.66 -3.77
CA LEU A 95 2.01 -6.83 -5.05
C LEU A 95 1.25 -7.73 -6.01
N GLY A 96 0.20 -8.34 -5.53
CA GLY A 96 -0.63 -9.12 -6.40
C GLY A 96 0.11 -10.33 -6.93
N TYR A 97 -0.41 -10.89 -7.99
CA TYR A 97 0.27 -11.98 -8.64
C TYR A 97 1.40 -11.41 -9.45
N LEU A 98 2.53 -12.03 -9.36
CA LEU A 98 3.67 -11.61 -10.13
C LEU A 98 3.66 -12.46 -11.39
N PRO A 99 3.36 -11.88 -12.51
CA PRO A 99 3.28 -12.65 -13.73
C PRO A 99 4.66 -13.23 -13.99
N ASN A 100 4.75 -14.27 -14.60
CA ASN A 100 6.03 -14.85 -14.90
C ASN A 100 6.79 -15.25 -13.71
N ALA A 101 6.16 -15.31 -12.63
CA ALA A 101 6.85 -15.79 -11.48
C ALA A 101 7.11 -17.19 -11.81
N ASP A 102 8.19 -17.50 -12.32
CA ASP A 102 8.38 -18.82 -12.70
C ASP A 102 8.82 -19.55 -11.54
N HIS A 103 8.38 -19.24 -10.48
CA HIS A 103 8.52 -20.04 -9.38
C HIS A 103 9.82 -20.05 -8.78
N THR A 104 10.74 -19.55 -9.34
CA THR A 104 11.95 -19.66 -8.68
C THR A 104 11.87 -18.60 -7.74
N ILE A 105 12.32 -17.51 -8.00
CA ILE A 105 12.38 -16.54 -7.06
C ILE A 105 11.55 -15.48 -7.47
N THR A 106 10.77 -15.04 -6.62
CA THR A 106 9.99 -13.93 -6.92
C THR A 106 10.85 -12.75 -6.88
N THR A 107 11.07 -12.19 -7.97
CA THR A 107 11.94 -11.06 -8.04
C THR A 107 11.11 -9.82 -8.00
N LEU A 108 11.26 -9.05 -6.97
CA LEU A 108 10.59 -7.77 -6.89
C LEU A 108 11.30 -6.81 -7.82
N ALA A 109 10.56 -5.86 -8.35
CA ALA A 109 11.15 -4.84 -9.22
C ALA A 109 12.15 -4.01 -8.42
N ASP A 110 13.15 -3.51 -9.11
CA ASP A 110 14.15 -2.67 -8.47
C ASP A 110 13.50 -1.45 -7.81
N THR A 111 12.47 -0.89 -8.43
CA THR A 111 11.79 0.26 -7.85
C THR A 111 11.09 -0.10 -6.55
N THR A 112 10.56 -1.32 -6.46
CA THR A 112 9.92 -1.77 -5.23
C THR A 112 10.94 -1.96 -4.12
N LEU A 113 12.07 -2.55 -4.44
CA LEU A 113 13.14 -2.74 -3.47
C LEU A 113 13.67 -1.40 -2.99
N LEU A 114 13.86 -0.45 -3.90
CA LEU A 114 14.30 0.88 -3.53
C LEU A 114 13.29 1.55 -2.62
N ALA A 115 12.00 1.43 -2.94
CA ALA A 115 10.97 2.04 -2.13
C ALA A 115 10.97 1.46 -0.71
N ILE A 116 11.08 0.14 -0.59
CA ILE A 116 11.09 -0.50 0.72
C ILE A 116 12.26 0.01 1.53
N ASP A 117 13.43 0.09 0.92
CA ASP A 117 14.62 0.57 1.62
C ASP A 117 14.43 2.01 2.10
N LYS A 118 13.87 2.86 1.27
CA LYS A 118 13.64 4.25 1.64
C LYS A 118 12.55 4.36 2.72
N PHE A 119 11.49 3.56 2.63
CA PHE A 119 10.47 3.60 3.66
C PHE A 119 11.04 3.20 5.01
N LEU A 120 11.94 2.21 5.03
CA LEU A 120 12.52 1.77 6.30
C LEU A 120 13.24 2.90 7.01
N THR A 121 13.87 3.80 6.28
CA THR A 121 14.58 4.91 6.91
C THR A 121 13.64 6.04 7.29
N ASN A 122 12.40 6.01 6.84
CA ASN A 122 11.45 7.06 7.12
C ASN A 122 10.31 6.61 8.06
N LEU A 123 10.43 5.43 8.62
CA LEU A 123 9.42 4.95 9.54
C LEU A 123 9.57 5.57 10.91
N GLU A 124 8.44 5.84 11.54
CA GLU A 124 8.46 6.19 12.95
C GLU A 124 8.82 4.99 13.77
N ILE A 125 9.13 5.22 15.04
CA ILE A 125 9.33 4.14 15.98
C ILE A 125 8.05 3.34 16.05
N ASN A 126 8.17 2.03 15.99
CA ASN A 126 7.06 1.10 15.97
C ASN A 126 6.25 1.16 14.67
N GLY A 127 6.81 1.78 13.64
CA GLY A 127 6.17 1.76 12.34
C GLY A 127 6.28 0.38 11.71
N ARG A 128 5.42 0.11 10.74
CA ARG A 128 5.36 -1.20 10.10
C ARG A 128 5.25 -1.09 8.60
N ILE A 129 5.92 -2.01 7.91
CA ILE A 129 5.73 -2.19 6.47
C ILE A 129 5.15 -3.58 6.29
N VAL A 130 4.00 -3.66 5.66
CA VAL A 130 3.35 -4.94 5.39
C VAL A 130 3.39 -5.18 3.90
N ILE A 131 3.92 -6.31 3.50
CA ILE A 131 4.07 -6.66 2.09
C ILE A 131 3.31 -7.95 1.86
N VAL A 132 2.29 -7.89 1.01
CA VAL A 132 1.52 -9.06 0.63
C VAL A 132 1.92 -9.44 -0.78
N VAL A 133 2.38 -10.67 -0.96
CA VAL A 133 2.83 -11.15 -2.25
C VAL A 133 2.02 -12.39 -2.58
N TYR A 134 1.41 -12.40 -3.75
CA TYR A 134 0.66 -13.56 -4.19
C TYR A 134 1.52 -14.35 -5.15
N TRP A 135 1.52 -15.69 -4.99
CA TRP A 135 2.23 -16.48 -5.94
C TRP A 135 1.42 -16.50 -7.19
N GLY A 136 2.06 -16.45 -8.26
CA GLY A 136 1.34 -16.44 -9.50
C GLY A 136 0.96 -17.80 -9.93
N HIS A 137 0.04 -18.40 -9.28
CA HIS A 137 -0.39 -19.64 -9.72
C HIS A 137 -1.36 -19.37 -10.74
N GLU A 138 -1.07 -19.64 -11.90
CA GLU A 138 -1.92 -19.47 -12.86
C GLU A 138 -2.99 -20.27 -12.59
N ASN A 139 -3.84 -20.34 -13.18
CA ASN A 139 -4.98 -21.10 -13.05
C ASN A 139 -5.28 -21.24 -11.65
N GLY A 140 -4.86 -20.51 -10.92
CA GLY A 140 -5.29 -20.55 -9.63
C GLY A 140 -5.32 -21.83 -9.02
N LYS A 141 -4.59 -22.70 -9.39
CA LYS A 141 -4.67 -23.83 -8.83
C LYS A 141 -4.01 -23.63 -7.72
N VAL A 142 -4.10 -23.45 -7.02
CA VAL A 142 -3.49 -23.22 -5.89
C VAL A 142 -3.73 -23.95 -5.02
#